data_56916092bbec72ef812228a647ff5bd7
#
_entry.id   56916092bbec72ef812228a647ff5bd7
#
_cell.length_a   1.000
_cell.length_b   1.000
_cell.length_c   1.000
_cell.angle_alpha   90.00
_cell.angle_beta   90.00
_cell.angle_gamma   90.00
#
_symmetry.space_group_name_H-M   'P 1'
#
loop_
_entity.id
_entity.type
_entity.pdbx_description
1 polymer ?
#
loop_
_entity_poly.entity_id
_entity_poly.type
_entity_poly.pdbx_seq_one_letter_code
_entity_poly.pdbx_strand_id
1 'polypeptide(L)'
;PKVSVGSFVWADTNRDGVQDSGELGIPGVTLTITKADGSTARDVSGNVVTSTTTDANGAYVFANLPVGSYKVSVVTPSGYIATTALAGSDRAVDSSTGNATSTNLTTDGTSDTSLDFGFVLPKVSVGNFVWADTDRDGVQDGNEPGIAGVTMSITKADGSAVTDVFGAAVTITTTAANGAYVFANLPVGSYKVTATT
;
A
#
# COMPACT_ATOMS: atom_id res chain seq x y z
N PRO A 1 -8.99 -11.59 -34.83
CA PRO A 1 -9.55 -11.42 -33.47
C PRO A 1 -8.59 -10.66 -32.57
N LYS A 2 -9.10 -9.73 -31.77
CA LYS A 2 -8.33 -8.94 -30.81
C LYS A 2 -9.00 -8.95 -29.45
N VAL A 3 -8.17 -9.00 -28.41
CA VAL A 3 -8.59 -9.02 -27.01
C VAL A 3 -7.83 -7.95 -26.23
N SER A 4 -8.19 -7.74 -24.95
CA SER A 4 -7.45 -6.88 -24.04
C SER A 4 -7.33 -7.51 -22.66
N VAL A 5 -6.30 -7.09 -21.93
CA VAL A 5 -6.14 -7.39 -20.51
C VAL A 5 -5.79 -6.12 -19.76
N GLY A 6 -6.31 -5.97 -18.57
CA GLY A 6 -6.08 -4.78 -17.74
C GLY A 6 -7.07 -4.71 -16.61
N SER A 7 -6.88 -3.79 -15.73
CA SER A 7 -7.81 -3.37 -14.67
C SER A 7 -7.23 -2.18 -13.88
N PHE A 8 -7.06 -2.32 -12.57
CA PHE A 8 -6.68 -1.25 -11.67
C PHE A 8 -5.44 -1.56 -10.84
N VAL A 9 -4.73 -0.48 -10.48
CA VAL A 9 -3.77 -0.45 -9.37
C VAL A 9 -4.29 0.56 -8.36
N TRP A 10 -4.50 0.14 -7.09
CA TRP A 10 -5.12 1.00 -6.07
C TRP A 10 -4.40 0.97 -4.72
N ALA A 11 -4.69 2.01 -3.92
CA ALA A 11 -4.25 2.09 -2.53
C ALA A 11 -5.30 1.44 -1.63
N ASP A 12 -5.00 0.25 -1.13
CA ASP A 12 -5.83 -0.49 -0.18
C ASP A 12 -5.66 0.15 1.21
N THR A 13 -6.59 1.03 1.56
CA THR A 13 -6.52 1.84 2.77
C THR A 13 -6.95 1.08 4.01
N ASN A 14 -7.90 0.16 3.90
CA ASN A 14 -8.35 -0.67 5.01
C ASN A 14 -7.52 -1.96 5.19
N ARG A 15 -6.68 -2.31 4.20
CA ARG A 15 -5.74 -3.45 4.19
C ARG A 15 -6.42 -4.81 4.18
N ASP A 16 -7.57 -4.92 3.56
CA ASP A 16 -8.28 -6.19 3.45
C ASP A 16 -7.99 -6.96 2.14
N GLY A 17 -7.31 -6.30 1.19
CA GLY A 17 -6.93 -6.90 -0.09
C GLY A 17 -8.03 -6.90 -1.14
N VAL A 18 -9.16 -6.23 -0.86
CA VAL A 18 -10.30 -6.06 -1.76
C VAL A 18 -10.42 -4.59 -2.14
N GLN A 19 -10.68 -4.31 -3.41
CA GLN A 19 -10.89 -2.95 -3.88
C GLN A 19 -12.29 -2.44 -3.47
N ASP A 20 -12.31 -1.53 -2.52
CA ASP A 20 -13.54 -0.95 -1.99
C ASP A 20 -13.91 0.38 -2.66
N SER A 21 -15.20 0.69 -2.58
CA SER A 21 -15.73 1.99 -2.95
C SER A 21 -15.10 3.10 -2.09
N GLY A 22 -14.36 4.02 -2.73
CA GLY A 22 -13.65 5.10 -2.03
C GLY A 22 -12.14 4.92 -1.95
N GLU A 23 -11.62 3.76 -2.28
CA GLU A 23 -10.20 3.55 -2.42
C GLU A 23 -9.69 4.14 -3.73
N LEU A 24 -8.60 4.91 -3.63
CA LEU A 24 -8.08 5.65 -4.76
C LEU A 24 -7.11 4.82 -5.58
N GLY A 25 -7.19 4.93 -6.89
CA GLY A 25 -6.20 4.38 -7.80
C GLY A 25 -4.84 5.06 -7.65
N ILE A 26 -3.78 4.33 -7.93
CA ILE A 26 -2.39 4.84 -7.90
C ILE A 26 -1.97 5.15 -9.34
N PRO A 27 -1.76 6.43 -9.69
CA PRO A 27 -1.36 6.82 -11.05
C PRO A 27 0.13 6.57 -11.31
N GLY A 28 0.50 6.42 -12.60
CA GLY A 28 1.88 6.34 -13.04
C GLY A 28 2.60 5.04 -12.69
N VAL A 29 1.89 4.02 -12.22
CA VAL A 29 2.47 2.71 -11.92
C VAL A 29 2.81 1.98 -13.21
N THR A 30 4.02 1.48 -13.34
CA THR A 30 4.45 0.72 -14.51
C THR A 30 4.01 -0.74 -14.41
N LEU A 31 3.40 -1.23 -15.48
CA LEU A 31 3.06 -2.64 -15.67
C LEU A 31 3.72 -3.16 -16.94
N THR A 32 4.11 -4.42 -16.92
CA THR A 32 4.70 -5.12 -18.07
C THR A 32 3.86 -6.32 -18.47
N ILE A 33 3.94 -6.72 -19.73
CA ILE A 33 3.17 -7.85 -20.26
C ILE A 33 4.07 -8.81 -21.05
N THR A 34 3.78 -10.10 -20.89
CA THR A 34 4.27 -11.19 -21.74
C THR A 34 3.09 -12.10 -22.11
N LYS A 35 3.28 -13.02 -23.03
CA LYS A 35 2.39 -14.18 -23.11
C LYS A 35 2.51 -15.04 -21.86
N ALA A 36 1.51 -15.88 -21.58
CA ALA A 36 1.52 -16.74 -20.40
C ALA A 36 2.71 -17.70 -20.35
N ASP A 37 3.25 -18.09 -21.53
CA ASP A 37 4.46 -18.92 -21.66
C ASP A 37 5.78 -18.15 -21.46
N GLY A 38 5.70 -16.85 -21.16
CA GLY A 38 6.85 -15.96 -20.96
C GLY A 38 7.42 -15.36 -22.27
N SER A 39 6.90 -15.72 -23.41
CA SER A 39 7.35 -15.16 -24.70
C SER A 39 6.86 -13.71 -24.87
N THR A 40 7.53 -12.97 -25.76
CA THR A 40 7.20 -11.57 -26.05
C THR A 40 5.77 -11.41 -26.54
N ALA A 41 4.99 -10.53 -25.88
CA ALA A 41 3.67 -10.15 -26.35
C ALA A 41 3.79 -9.23 -27.58
N ARG A 42 2.86 -9.40 -28.53
CA ARG A 42 2.71 -8.55 -29.70
C ARG A 42 1.25 -8.22 -29.91
N ASP A 43 0.98 -7.05 -30.48
CA ASP A 43 -0.37 -6.68 -30.91
C ASP A 43 -0.77 -7.45 -32.21
N VAL A 44 -2.03 -7.29 -32.62
CA VAL A 44 -2.53 -7.93 -33.85
C VAL A 44 -1.87 -7.40 -35.13
N SER A 45 -1.12 -6.30 -35.05
CA SER A 45 -0.33 -5.74 -36.16
C SER A 45 1.13 -6.22 -36.13
N GLY A 46 1.52 -7.03 -35.15
CA GLY A 46 2.86 -7.59 -34.98
C GLY A 46 3.84 -6.71 -34.20
N ASN A 47 3.43 -5.53 -33.72
CA ASN A 47 4.27 -4.66 -32.90
C ASN A 47 4.49 -5.26 -31.52
N VAL A 48 5.69 -5.10 -30.97
CA VAL A 48 6.02 -5.57 -29.62
C VAL A 48 5.27 -4.70 -28.59
N VAL A 49 4.61 -5.38 -27.64
CA VAL A 49 3.94 -4.75 -26.50
C VAL A 49 4.68 -5.18 -25.23
N THR A 50 5.27 -4.23 -24.51
CA THR A 50 6.12 -4.53 -23.33
C THR A 50 5.57 -3.95 -22.04
N SER A 51 5.10 -2.70 -22.07
CA SER A 51 4.70 -1.99 -20.86
C SER A 51 3.63 -0.95 -21.11
N THR A 52 2.94 -0.58 -20.03
CA THR A 52 2.03 0.57 -19.93
C THR A 52 2.17 1.19 -18.55
N THR A 53 1.52 2.33 -18.32
CA THR A 53 1.41 2.95 -17.00
C THR A 53 -0.04 3.19 -16.68
N THR A 54 -0.37 3.18 -15.39
CA THR A 54 -1.72 3.55 -14.92
C THR A 54 -2.02 5.01 -15.22
N ASP A 55 -3.28 5.30 -15.54
CA ASP A 55 -3.81 6.65 -15.72
C ASP A 55 -4.00 7.37 -14.36
N ALA A 56 -4.61 8.59 -14.39
CA ALA A 56 -4.86 9.39 -13.20
C ALA A 56 -5.79 8.71 -12.16
N ASN A 57 -6.56 7.72 -12.59
CA ASN A 57 -7.48 6.96 -11.74
C ASN A 57 -6.94 5.59 -11.33
N GLY A 58 -5.70 5.25 -11.71
CA GLY A 58 -5.11 3.95 -11.44
C GLY A 58 -5.48 2.86 -12.46
N ALA A 59 -6.23 3.17 -13.52
CA ALA A 59 -6.62 2.21 -14.54
C ALA A 59 -5.48 1.97 -15.54
N TYR A 60 -5.39 0.74 -16.05
CA TYR A 60 -4.48 0.37 -17.12
C TYR A 60 -5.11 -0.64 -18.08
N VAL A 61 -4.61 -0.69 -19.30
CA VAL A 61 -5.02 -1.68 -20.30
C VAL A 61 -3.89 -1.98 -21.28
N PHE A 62 -3.74 -3.25 -21.64
CA PHE A 62 -3.03 -3.73 -22.82
C PHE A 62 -4.06 -4.16 -23.86
N ALA A 63 -4.19 -3.39 -24.92
CA ALA A 63 -5.24 -3.57 -25.94
C ALA A 63 -4.67 -4.14 -27.25
N ASN A 64 -5.59 -4.51 -28.14
CA ASN A 64 -5.29 -5.03 -29.48
C ASN A 64 -4.36 -6.26 -29.48
N LEU A 65 -4.45 -7.09 -28.46
CA LEU A 65 -3.69 -8.32 -28.37
C LEU A 65 -4.36 -9.44 -29.19
N PRO A 66 -3.61 -10.37 -29.82
CA PRO A 66 -4.18 -11.60 -30.33
C PRO A 66 -4.89 -12.42 -29.24
N VAL A 67 -5.81 -13.29 -29.63
CA VAL A 67 -6.41 -14.27 -28.70
C VAL A 67 -5.31 -15.09 -28.01
N GLY A 68 -5.52 -15.41 -26.74
CA GLY A 68 -4.53 -16.14 -25.93
C GLY A 68 -4.59 -15.79 -24.45
N SER A 69 -3.61 -16.26 -23.71
CA SER A 69 -3.40 -15.94 -22.29
C SER A 69 -2.16 -15.08 -22.12
N TYR A 70 -2.24 -14.10 -21.21
CA TYR A 70 -1.21 -13.11 -20.97
C TYR A 70 -0.86 -13.02 -19.50
N LYS A 71 0.41 -12.77 -19.22
CA LYS A 71 0.91 -12.50 -17.87
C LYS A 71 1.24 -11.02 -17.75
N VAL A 72 0.64 -10.35 -16.79
CA VAL A 72 0.92 -8.96 -16.40
C VAL A 72 1.71 -8.96 -15.10
N SER A 73 2.74 -8.14 -15.03
CA SER A 73 3.54 -7.90 -13.83
C SER A 73 3.55 -6.42 -13.50
N VAL A 74 3.34 -6.09 -12.24
CA VAL A 74 3.34 -4.71 -11.74
C VAL A 74 4.67 -4.38 -11.06
N VAL A 75 5.18 -3.17 -11.29
CA VAL A 75 6.30 -2.62 -10.52
C VAL A 75 5.73 -1.98 -9.26
N THR A 76 6.17 -2.42 -8.09
CA THR A 76 5.73 -1.85 -6.81
C THR A 76 5.94 -0.34 -6.79
N PRO A 77 4.88 0.45 -6.56
CA PRO A 77 5.00 1.90 -6.47
C PRO A 77 5.92 2.33 -5.32
N SER A 78 6.66 3.41 -5.52
CA SER A 78 7.57 3.92 -4.47
C SER A 78 6.82 4.27 -3.20
N GLY A 79 7.31 3.79 -2.06
CA GLY A 79 6.69 4.01 -0.74
C GLY A 79 5.58 3.03 -0.38
N TYR A 80 5.19 2.14 -1.27
CA TYR A 80 4.15 1.14 -1.04
C TYR A 80 4.74 -0.27 -0.88
N ILE A 81 3.93 -1.16 -0.32
CA ILE A 81 4.13 -2.61 -0.35
C ILE A 81 2.84 -3.26 -0.85
N ALA A 82 2.94 -4.46 -1.42
CA ALA A 82 1.76 -5.19 -1.87
C ALA A 82 0.82 -5.48 -0.69
N THR A 83 -0.50 -5.39 -0.93
CA THR A 83 -1.50 -5.83 0.05
C THR A 83 -1.68 -7.35 0.03
N THR A 84 -2.61 -7.87 0.83
CA THR A 84 -2.99 -9.28 0.81
C THR A 84 -3.59 -9.63 -0.54
N ALA A 85 -3.00 -10.61 -1.21
CA ALA A 85 -3.51 -11.07 -2.49
C ALA A 85 -4.60 -12.14 -2.29
N LEU A 86 -5.56 -12.19 -3.24
CA LEU A 86 -6.63 -13.19 -3.31
C LEU A 86 -7.49 -13.22 -2.03
N ALA A 87 -7.75 -12.06 -1.45
CA ALA A 87 -8.44 -11.93 -0.16
C ALA A 87 -9.95 -12.16 -0.28
N GLY A 88 -10.53 -11.91 -1.43
CA GLY A 88 -11.96 -12.07 -1.69
C GLY A 88 -12.30 -13.36 -2.45
N SER A 89 -13.57 -13.53 -2.76
CA SER A 89 -14.08 -14.56 -3.67
C SER A 89 -14.31 -14.04 -5.10
N ASP A 90 -14.23 -12.73 -5.29
CA ASP A 90 -14.44 -12.06 -6.57
C ASP A 90 -13.09 -11.55 -7.12
N ARG A 91 -12.62 -12.23 -8.16
CA ARG A 91 -11.37 -11.91 -8.84
C ARG A 91 -11.36 -10.55 -9.57
N ALA A 92 -12.52 -9.92 -9.71
CA ALA A 92 -12.63 -8.62 -10.38
C ALA A 92 -12.38 -7.44 -9.42
N VAL A 93 -12.23 -7.70 -8.12
CA VAL A 93 -12.00 -6.69 -7.08
C VAL A 93 -10.96 -7.12 -6.05
N ASP A 94 -10.42 -8.35 -6.12
CA ASP A 94 -9.35 -8.78 -5.22
C ASP A 94 -7.96 -8.40 -5.78
N SER A 95 -6.98 -8.24 -4.90
CA SER A 95 -5.61 -8.01 -5.33
C SER A 95 -4.99 -9.28 -5.89
N SER A 96 -4.42 -9.22 -7.06
CA SER A 96 -3.53 -10.25 -7.60
C SER A 96 -2.17 -10.22 -6.90
N THR A 97 -1.41 -11.30 -6.99
CA THR A 97 0.01 -11.29 -6.62
C THR A 97 0.78 -10.36 -7.56
N GLY A 98 2.01 -9.95 -7.23
CA GLY A 98 2.83 -9.01 -8.03
C GLY A 98 2.96 -9.36 -9.54
N ASN A 99 2.45 -10.51 -9.95
CA ASN A 99 2.17 -10.88 -11.34
C ASN A 99 0.90 -11.74 -11.40
N ALA A 100 0.10 -11.55 -12.44
CA ALA A 100 -1.16 -12.26 -12.66
C ALA A 100 -1.25 -12.76 -14.10
N THR A 101 -1.92 -13.88 -14.29
CA THR A 101 -2.13 -14.46 -15.63
C THR A 101 -3.61 -14.44 -15.97
N SER A 102 -3.95 -13.89 -17.14
CA SER A 102 -5.32 -13.82 -17.62
C SER A 102 -5.90 -15.22 -17.91
N THR A 103 -7.20 -15.30 -17.93
CA THR A 103 -7.89 -16.42 -18.56
C THR A 103 -7.48 -16.55 -20.02
N ASN A 104 -7.75 -17.70 -20.65
CA ASN A 104 -7.49 -17.85 -22.08
C ASN A 104 -8.60 -17.14 -22.89
N LEU A 105 -8.28 -15.98 -23.42
CA LEU A 105 -9.18 -15.15 -24.22
C LEU A 105 -9.27 -15.69 -25.65
N THR A 106 -10.38 -16.28 -26.02
CA THR A 106 -10.58 -16.98 -27.32
C THR A 106 -11.50 -16.24 -28.27
N THR A 107 -12.28 -15.27 -27.78
CA THR A 107 -13.32 -14.58 -28.55
C THR A 107 -12.92 -13.14 -28.85
N ASP A 108 -13.17 -12.69 -30.07
CA ASP A 108 -12.92 -11.30 -30.50
C ASP A 108 -13.67 -10.29 -29.63
N GLY A 109 -12.99 -9.22 -29.25
CA GLY A 109 -13.54 -8.13 -28.45
C GLY A 109 -13.64 -8.42 -26.94
N THR A 110 -13.22 -9.60 -26.46
CA THR A 110 -13.24 -9.90 -25.02
C THR A 110 -12.10 -9.21 -24.27
N SER A 111 -12.36 -8.92 -22.98
CA SER A 111 -11.38 -8.37 -22.05
C SER A 111 -11.33 -9.21 -20.78
N ASP A 112 -10.14 -9.35 -20.21
CA ASP A 112 -9.97 -9.82 -18.83
C ASP A 112 -9.64 -8.62 -17.95
N THR A 113 -10.53 -8.32 -17.01
CA THR A 113 -10.44 -7.19 -16.07
C THR A 113 -10.25 -7.66 -14.63
N SER A 114 -9.71 -8.86 -14.43
CA SER A 114 -9.45 -9.46 -13.13
C SER A 114 -7.98 -9.41 -12.71
N LEU A 115 -7.17 -8.57 -13.37
CA LEU A 115 -5.74 -8.45 -13.09
C LEU A 115 -5.48 -7.17 -12.29
N ASP A 116 -5.98 -7.15 -11.07
CA ASP A 116 -5.93 -6.01 -10.16
C ASP A 116 -4.74 -6.10 -9.20
N PHE A 117 -4.18 -4.94 -8.81
CA PHE A 117 -3.03 -4.88 -7.92
C PHE A 117 -3.23 -3.84 -6.82
N GLY A 118 -3.47 -4.31 -5.60
CA GLY A 118 -3.60 -3.48 -4.42
C GLY A 118 -2.27 -3.27 -3.69
N PHE A 119 -2.09 -2.07 -3.16
CA PHE A 119 -0.90 -1.69 -2.40
C PHE A 119 -1.26 -0.93 -1.14
N VAL A 120 -0.48 -1.10 -0.07
CA VAL A 120 -0.64 -0.41 1.20
C VAL A 120 0.60 0.43 1.52
N LEU A 121 0.41 1.56 2.20
CA LEU A 121 1.53 2.30 2.79
C LEU A 121 2.03 1.51 4.01
N PRO A 122 3.32 1.16 4.11
CA PRO A 122 3.86 0.53 5.32
C PRO A 122 3.69 1.46 6.51
N LYS A 123 3.40 0.90 7.69
CA LYS A 123 3.16 1.65 8.91
C LYS A 123 4.10 1.26 10.04
N VAL A 124 4.46 2.25 10.84
CA VAL A 124 5.28 2.11 12.05
C VAL A 124 4.56 2.70 13.25
N SER A 125 5.09 2.45 14.44
CA SER A 125 4.66 3.10 15.67
C SER A 125 5.87 3.68 16.39
N VAL A 126 5.66 4.80 17.07
CA VAL A 126 6.64 5.46 17.93
C VAL A 126 6.04 5.62 19.32
N GLY A 127 6.73 5.12 20.32
CA GLY A 127 6.25 5.20 21.69
C GLY A 127 7.24 4.55 22.66
N ASN A 128 7.02 4.81 23.94
CA ASN A 128 7.76 4.24 25.05
C ASN A 128 7.07 4.61 26.36
N PHE A 129 7.84 4.91 27.39
CA PHE A 129 7.39 5.25 28.74
C PHE A 129 7.83 6.65 29.16
N VAL A 130 7.05 7.23 30.07
CA VAL A 130 7.45 8.34 30.91
C VAL A 130 7.45 7.82 32.35
N TRP A 131 8.56 7.93 33.04
CA TRP A 131 8.75 7.37 34.39
C TRP A 131 9.34 8.41 35.35
N ALA A 132 9.21 8.15 36.64
CA ALA A 132 9.83 8.94 37.70
C ALA A 132 11.21 8.33 38.01
N ASP A 133 12.25 8.97 37.50
CA ASP A 133 13.65 8.67 37.83
C ASP A 133 13.92 9.02 39.33
N THR A 134 13.79 8.01 40.17
CA THR A 134 13.80 8.19 41.62
C THR A 134 15.21 8.27 42.22
N ASP A 135 16.16 7.61 41.60
CA ASP A 135 17.57 7.62 42.00
C ASP A 135 18.44 8.59 41.19
N ARG A 136 17.86 9.18 40.11
CA ARG A 136 18.45 10.19 39.24
C ARG A 136 19.66 9.72 38.45
N ASP A 137 19.65 8.45 38.05
CA ASP A 137 20.72 7.89 37.25
C ASP A 137 20.45 8.02 35.72
N GLY A 138 19.21 8.37 35.32
CA GLY A 138 18.77 8.53 33.92
C GLY A 138 18.45 7.22 33.23
N VAL A 139 18.38 6.12 33.94
CA VAL A 139 18.04 4.78 33.45
C VAL A 139 16.68 4.38 34.00
N GLN A 140 15.84 3.76 33.19
CA GLN A 140 14.55 3.25 33.65
C GLN A 140 14.74 1.92 34.39
N ASP A 141 14.53 1.91 35.70
CA ASP A 141 14.62 0.71 36.52
C ASP A 141 13.26 0.04 36.77
N GLY A 142 13.30 -1.27 37.10
CA GLY A 142 12.09 -2.06 37.27
C GLY A 142 11.21 -1.67 38.47
N ASN A 143 11.73 -0.86 39.39
CA ASN A 143 11.02 -0.33 40.57
C ASN A 143 10.58 1.13 40.40
N GLU A 144 10.86 1.74 39.27
CA GLU A 144 10.45 3.13 38.99
C GLU A 144 9.04 3.22 38.43
N PRO A 145 8.17 4.01 39.08
CA PRO A 145 6.79 4.11 38.63
C PRO A 145 6.65 4.92 37.34
N GLY A 146 5.77 4.50 36.46
CA GLY A 146 5.36 5.32 35.31
C GLY A 146 4.55 6.54 35.74
N ILE A 147 4.67 7.63 34.97
CA ILE A 147 3.91 8.86 35.18
C ILE A 147 2.73 8.90 34.22
N ALA A 148 1.51 8.84 34.76
CA ALA A 148 0.28 8.90 33.99
C ALA A 148 -0.09 10.36 33.61
N GLY A 149 -0.85 10.50 32.51
CA GLY A 149 -1.47 11.77 32.13
C GLY A 149 -0.51 12.81 31.53
N VAL A 150 0.75 12.45 31.28
CA VAL A 150 1.69 13.36 30.60
C VAL A 150 1.30 13.52 29.14
N THR A 151 1.15 14.76 28.68
CA THR A 151 0.85 15.05 27.29
C THR A 151 2.12 14.87 26.44
N MET A 152 2.01 14.00 25.44
CA MET A 152 3.05 13.75 24.45
C MET A 152 2.61 14.32 23.11
N SER A 153 3.48 15.05 22.42
CA SER A 153 3.26 15.55 21.06
C SER A 153 4.26 14.96 20.08
N ILE A 154 3.87 14.87 18.79
CA ILE A 154 4.72 14.33 17.75
C ILE A 154 4.75 15.26 16.53
N THR A 155 5.93 15.39 15.94
CA THR A 155 6.16 16.02 14.63
C THR A 155 7.07 15.12 13.79
N LYS A 156 7.15 15.36 12.47
CA LYS A 156 8.24 14.83 11.69
C LYS A 156 9.57 15.43 12.15
N ALA A 157 10.69 14.82 11.77
CA ALA A 157 12.02 15.29 12.15
C ALA A 157 12.32 16.74 11.69
N ASP A 158 11.71 17.18 10.60
CA ASP A 158 11.79 18.54 10.05
C ASP A 158 10.85 19.55 10.76
N GLY A 159 10.08 19.10 11.75
CA GLY A 159 9.10 19.90 12.47
C GLY A 159 7.71 19.99 11.83
N SER A 160 7.51 19.40 10.66
CA SER A 160 6.20 19.40 9.98
C SER A 160 5.19 18.50 10.69
N ALA A 161 3.90 18.76 10.44
CA ALA A 161 2.79 18.00 10.98
C ALA A 161 2.81 16.53 10.51
N VAL A 162 2.29 15.65 11.35
CA VAL A 162 2.17 14.22 11.08
C VAL A 162 0.72 13.89 10.73
N THR A 163 0.53 13.12 9.65
CA THR A 163 -0.71 12.39 9.36
C THR A 163 -0.41 10.89 9.39
N ASP A 164 -1.34 10.09 9.86
CA ASP A 164 -1.21 8.63 9.79
C ASP A 164 -1.37 8.10 8.36
N VAL A 165 -1.18 6.80 8.16
CA VAL A 165 -1.32 6.16 6.85
C VAL A 165 -2.76 6.14 6.31
N PHE A 166 -3.74 6.51 7.14
CA PHE A 166 -5.16 6.65 6.78
C PHE A 166 -5.58 8.09 6.51
N GLY A 167 -4.62 9.05 6.59
CA GLY A 167 -4.85 10.47 6.35
C GLY A 167 -5.32 11.27 7.57
N ALA A 168 -5.47 10.65 8.75
CA ALA A 168 -5.86 11.35 9.96
C ALA A 168 -4.68 12.11 10.58
N ALA A 169 -4.93 13.33 11.10
CA ALA A 169 -3.90 14.11 11.78
C ALA A 169 -3.49 13.43 13.11
N VAL A 170 -2.19 13.31 13.34
CA VAL A 170 -1.62 12.77 14.58
C VAL A 170 -0.85 13.89 15.27
N THR A 171 -1.35 14.34 16.42
CA THR A 171 -0.77 15.52 17.10
C THR A 171 -0.32 15.23 18.53
N ILE A 172 -1.21 14.69 19.35
CA ILE A 172 -0.97 14.45 20.78
C ILE A 172 -1.52 13.09 21.21
N THR A 173 -0.92 12.56 22.28
CA THR A 173 -1.46 11.46 23.09
C THR A 173 -1.13 11.73 24.56
N THR A 174 -1.68 10.96 25.48
CA THR A 174 -1.35 11.02 26.90
C THR A 174 -0.84 9.68 27.38
N THR A 175 0.08 9.71 28.36
CA THR A 175 0.58 8.50 28.98
C THR A 175 -0.52 7.79 29.76
N ALA A 176 -0.56 6.46 29.63
CA ALA A 176 -1.45 5.58 30.39
C ALA A 176 -1.08 5.53 31.88
N ALA A 177 -1.88 4.82 32.68
CA ALA A 177 -1.65 4.68 34.14
C ALA A 177 -0.27 4.13 34.51
N ASN A 178 0.34 3.35 33.64
CA ASN A 178 1.70 2.79 33.80
C ASN A 178 2.80 3.67 33.17
N GLY A 179 2.48 4.86 32.67
CA GLY A 179 3.42 5.75 32.00
C GLY A 179 3.64 5.48 30.50
N ALA A 180 3.03 4.43 29.94
CA ALA A 180 3.20 4.09 28.53
C ALA A 180 2.47 5.06 27.60
N TYR A 181 3.06 5.32 26.43
CA TYR A 181 2.41 6.04 25.33
C TYR A 181 2.81 5.44 23.97
N VAL A 182 1.96 5.63 22.97
CA VAL A 182 2.23 5.22 21.59
C VAL A 182 1.53 6.15 20.60
N PHE A 183 2.24 6.51 19.55
CA PHE A 183 1.70 7.04 18.30
C PHE A 183 1.73 5.92 17.27
N ALA A 184 0.58 5.46 16.84
CA ALA A 184 0.42 4.31 15.95
C ALA A 184 0.10 4.72 14.51
N ASN A 185 0.19 3.74 13.60
CA ASN A 185 -0.17 3.88 12.18
C ASN A 185 0.57 5.01 11.45
N LEU A 186 1.78 5.34 11.86
CA LEU A 186 2.58 6.40 11.25
C LEU A 186 3.18 5.91 9.92
N PRO A 187 3.30 6.75 8.88
CA PRO A 187 4.14 6.46 7.74
C PRO A 187 5.59 6.13 8.15
N VAL A 188 6.30 5.38 7.33
CA VAL A 188 7.74 5.18 7.56
C VAL A 188 8.47 6.51 7.49
N GLY A 189 9.27 6.83 8.51
CA GLY A 189 9.98 8.10 8.60
C GLY A 189 10.66 8.31 9.93
N SER A 190 11.22 9.51 10.12
CA SER A 190 11.84 9.96 11.36
C SER A 190 10.94 10.96 12.06
N TYR A 191 10.78 10.80 13.37
CA TYR A 191 9.86 11.58 14.20
C TYR A 191 10.55 12.19 15.40
N LYS A 192 10.04 13.34 15.82
CA LYS A 192 10.39 13.99 17.09
C LYS A 192 9.20 13.91 18.02
N VAL A 193 9.40 13.35 19.21
CA VAL A 193 8.42 13.30 20.28
C VAL A 193 8.84 14.29 21.39
N THR A 194 7.87 15.02 21.94
CA THR A 194 8.09 16.00 23.02
C THR A 194 7.07 15.77 24.12
N ALA A 195 7.54 15.66 25.36
CA ALA A 195 6.69 15.70 26.54
C ALA A 195 6.39 17.15 26.91
N THR A 196 5.14 17.46 27.21
CA THR A 196 4.76 18.75 27.78
C THR A 196 4.64 18.59 29.30
N THR A 197 5.48 19.29 30.03
CA THR A 197 5.49 19.36 31.50
C THR A 197 4.57 20.46 31.98
#